data_54825618c9cfc73a2000d39556135790
#
_entry.id   54825618c9cfc73a2000d39556135790
#
_cell.length_a   1.000
_cell.length_b   1.000
_cell.length_c   1.000
_cell.angle_alpha   90.00
_cell.angle_beta   90.00
_cell.angle_gamma   90.00
#
_symmetry.space_group_name_H-M   'P 1'
#
loop_
_entity.id
_entity.type
_entity.pdbx_description
1 polymer ?
#
loop_
_entity_poly.entity_id
_entity_poly.type
_entity_poly.pdbx_seq_one_letter_code
_entity_poly.pdbx_strand_id
1 'polypeptide(L)'
;MSHSVHDAIPNTEGKVIRWARLYNLLFGQRAARHKRALDLAAIAPGERVLDVGCGPGTLALAAKERAGPDGEVYGIDAGAEMIQVARKKAEKAGSDVRFQIGLIEEIPFPDAHFDVVFSTFMLHHLPDDLKRRGFREIARVLKPGGRLLAVDFSPDASFGIFSLLTRFITHGLPKSYIADLVAMMRNAGFSAEVVRAGKEPYAFIRAVSTVPVTAR
;
A
#
# COMPACT_ATOMS: atom_id res chain seq x y z
N MET A 1 -0.80 4.38 -35.86
CA MET A 1 -1.07 2.97 -35.50
C MET A 1 -1.14 2.91 -33.99
N SER A 2 -2.35 2.90 -33.45
CA SER A 2 -2.61 2.89 -32.00
C SER A 2 -2.48 1.45 -31.52
N HIS A 3 -1.41 1.14 -30.78
CA HIS A 3 -1.34 -0.10 -30.03
C HIS A 3 -2.16 0.07 -28.73
N SER A 4 -3.41 -0.38 -28.77
CA SER A 4 -4.16 -0.68 -27.54
C SER A 4 -3.49 -1.88 -26.87
N VAL A 5 -2.63 -1.61 -25.90
CA VAL A 5 -2.21 -2.63 -24.95
C VAL A 5 -3.48 -2.99 -24.16
N HIS A 6 -4.06 -4.15 -24.47
CA HIS A 6 -5.06 -4.78 -23.61
C HIS A 6 -4.36 -5.05 -22.27
N ASP A 7 -4.67 -4.24 -21.25
CA ASP A 7 -4.30 -4.49 -19.87
C ASP A 7 -4.93 -5.85 -19.45
N ALA A 8 -4.24 -6.94 -19.73
CA ALA A 8 -4.67 -8.28 -19.31
C ALA A 8 -4.68 -8.29 -17.77
N ILE A 9 -5.81 -8.71 -17.18
CA ILE A 9 -5.91 -8.86 -15.72
C ILE A 9 -4.90 -9.95 -15.30
N PRO A 10 -3.93 -9.62 -14.43
CA PRO A 10 -2.96 -10.61 -13.99
C PRO A 10 -3.67 -11.76 -13.24
N ASN A 11 -3.20 -12.99 -13.46
CA ASN A 11 -3.69 -14.15 -12.71
C ASN A 11 -3.03 -14.13 -11.32
N THR A 12 -3.77 -13.65 -10.31
CA THR A 12 -3.29 -13.63 -8.92
C THR A 12 -4.18 -14.50 -8.03
N GLU A 13 -3.58 -15.17 -7.04
CA GLU A 13 -4.30 -15.91 -6.00
C GLU A 13 -4.93 -14.99 -4.93
N GLY A 14 -4.61 -13.70 -4.97
CA GLY A 14 -5.19 -12.68 -4.09
C GLY A 14 -6.63 -12.32 -4.43
N LYS A 15 -7.42 -11.90 -3.45
CA LYS A 15 -8.79 -11.39 -3.66
C LYS A 15 -8.75 -10.00 -4.28
N VAL A 16 -9.16 -9.88 -5.54
CA VAL A 16 -9.28 -8.58 -6.24
C VAL A 16 -10.66 -7.97 -5.95
N ILE A 17 -10.70 -6.74 -5.44
CA ILE A 17 -11.95 -6.01 -5.16
C ILE A 17 -12.47 -5.38 -6.46
N ARG A 18 -13.63 -5.83 -6.94
CA ARG A 18 -14.26 -5.35 -8.19
C ARG A 18 -15.27 -4.19 -8.01
N TRP A 19 -15.54 -3.77 -6.78
CA TRP A 19 -16.64 -2.83 -6.45
C TRP A 19 -16.11 -1.45 -6.01
N ALA A 20 -15.31 -0.80 -6.85
CA ALA A 20 -14.64 0.46 -6.55
C ALA A 20 -15.58 1.61 -6.11
N ARG A 21 -16.79 1.69 -6.69
CA ARG A 21 -17.76 2.77 -6.39
C ARG A 21 -18.38 2.64 -4.98
N LEU A 22 -18.74 1.41 -4.58
CA LEU A 22 -19.34 1.16 -3.26
C LEU A 22 -18.31 1.25 -2.14
N TYR A 23 -17.08 0.81 -2.42
CA TYR A 23 -15.97 0.90 -1.49
C TYR A 23 -15.64 2.35 -1.10
N ASN A 24 -15.75 3.31 -2.01
CA ASN A 24 -15.56 4.74 -1.73
C ASN A 24 -16.61 5.34 -0.78
N LEU A 25 -17.86 4.87 -0.84
CA LEU A 25 -18.97 5.41 -0.05
C LEU A 25 -18.95 4.91 1.41
N LEU A 26 -18.54 3.66 1.63
CA LEU A 26 -18.63 3.00 2.94
C LEU A 26 -17.49 3.32 3.91
N PHE A 27 -16.37 3.88 3.44
CA PHE A 27 -15.16 4.09 4.24
C PHE A 27 -14.76 5.57 4.38
N GLY A 28 -15.73 6.47 4.64
CA GLY A 28 -15.62 7.92 4.65
C GLY A 28 -14.60 8.57 5.62
N GLN A 29 -13.99 7.83 6.56
CA GLN A 29 -12.97 8.39 7.49
C GLN A 29 -11.53 8.27 6.96
N ARG A 30 -11.35 8.27 5.65
CA ARG A 30 -10.04 8.06 5.01
C ARG A 30 -9.07 9.23 5.19
N ALA A 31 -9.56 10.47 5.23
CA ALA A 31 -8.69 11.66 5.22
C ALA A 31 -7.75 11.71 6.45
N ALA A 32 -8.28 11.53 7.66
CA ALA A 32 -7.45 11.54 8.88
C ALA A 32 -6.43 10.39 8.90
N ARG A 33 -6.84 9.20 8.46
CA ARG A 33 -5.99 8.01 8.36
C ARG A 33 -4.90 8.18 7.30
N HIS A 34 -5.24 8.69 6.11
CA HIS A 34 -4.25 8.99 5.07
C HIS A 34 -3.28 10.07 5.54
N LYS A 35 -3.78 11.15 6.15
CA LYS A 35 -2.93 12.18 6.73
C LYS A 35 -1.91 11.58 7.69
N ARG A 36 -2.37 10.72 8.63
CA ARG A 36 -1.47 10.07 9.58
C ARG A 36 -0.47 9.12 8.90
N ALA A 37 -0.88 8.35 7.90
CA ALA A 37 0.03 7.51 7.13
C ALA A 37 1.12 8.35 6.46
N LEU A 38 0.77 9.47 5.84
CA LEU A 38 1.70 10.40 5.21
C LEU A 38 2.65 11.03 6.23
N ASP A 39 2.13 11.43 7.41
CA ASP A 39 2.94 12.03 8.48
C ASP A 39 3.97 11.01 9.03
N LEU A 40 3.56 9.74 9.21
CA LEU A 40 4.46 8.67 9.66
C LEU A 40 5.48 8.24 8.60
N ALA A 41 5.11 8.29 7.33
CA ALA A 41 6.02 8.02 6.22
C ALA A 41 7.06 9.14 6.04
N ALA A 42 6.77 10.36 6.53
CA ALA A 42 7.66 11.51 6.49
C ALA A 42 8.24 11.76 5.09
N ILE A 43 7.36 11.83 4.08
CA ILE A 43 7.77 12.06 2.68
C ILE A 43 8.47 13.42 2.60
N ALA A 44 9.69 13.42 2.06
CA ALA A 44 10.44 14.63 1.75
C ALA A 44 10.17 15.09 0.31
N PRO A 45 10.27 16.40 0.04
CA PRO A 45 10.20 16.93 -1.33
C PRO A 45 11.24 16.25 -2.23
N GLY A 46 10.84 15.90 -3.46
CA GLY A 46 11.69 15.23 -4.44
C GLY A 46 11.76 13.69 -4.31
N GLU A 47 11.17 13.10 -3.28
CA GLU A 47 11.20 11.64 -3.13
C GLU A 47 10.34 10.91 -4.17
N ARG A 48 10.76 9.67 -4.48
CA ARG A 48 9.99 8.71 -5.29
C ARG A 48 9.16 7.82 -4.39
N VAL A 49 7.85 7.79 -4.65
CA VAL A 49 6.87 7.11 -3.80
C VAL A 49 6.10 6.09 -4.63
N LEU A 50 5.89 4.90 -4.07
CA LEU A 50 5.03 3.85 -4.64
C LEU A 50 3.90 3.52 -3.66
N ASP A 51 2.66 3.46 -4.14
CA ASP A 51 1.50 2.95 -3.41
C ASP A 51 1.11 1.57 -3.98
N VAL A 52 1.35 0.50 -3.21
CA VAL A 52 1.10 -0.90 -3.60
C VAL A 52 -0.28 -1.31 -3.09
N GLY A 53 -1.17 -1.71 -4.01
CA GLY A 53 -2.59 -1.87 -3.74
C GLY A 53 -3.27 -0.51 -3.59
N CYS A 54 -2.96 0.41 -4.49
CA CYS A 54 -3.36 1.82 -4.40
C CYS A 54 -4.88 2.04 -4.47
N GLY A 55 -5.64 1.02 -4.89
CA GLY A 55 -7.07 1.12 -5.10
C GLY A 55 -7.44 2.32 -5.99
N PRO A 56 -8.38 3.19 -5.56
CA PRO A 56 -8.78 4.37 -6.33
C PRO A 56 -7.78 5.55 -6.26
N GLY A 57 -6.54 5.34 -5.82
CA GLY A 57 -5.43 6.29 -5.88
C GLY A 57 -5.45 7.46 -4.90
N THR A 58 -6.34 7.45 -3.90
CA THR A 58 -6.51 8.61 -3.00
C THR A 58 -5.27 8.90 -2.16
N LEU A 59 -4.59 7.86 -1.65
CA LEU A 59 -3.36 8.03 -0.87
C LEU A 59 -2.21 8.50 -1.76
N ALA A 60 -2.05 7.89 -2.94
CA ALA A 60 -1.00 8.28 -3.88
C ALA A 60 -1.12 9.75 -4.32
N LEU A 61 -2.35 10.24 -4.58
CA LEU A 61 -2.58 11.66 -4.89
C LEU A 61 -2.16 12.57 -3.73
N ALA A 62 -2.52 12.22 -2.50
CA ALA A 62 -2.12 12.99 -1.32
C ALA A 62 -0.61 12.87 -1.01
N ALA A 63 0.03 11.75 -1.39
CA ALA A 63 1.48 11.59 -1.32
C ALA A 63 2.21 12.53 -2.29
N LYS A 64 1.64 12.76 -3.49
CA LYS A 64 2.20 13.71 -4.46
C LYS A 64 2.25 15.15 -3.92
N GLU A 65 1.22 15.56 -3.16
CA GLU A 65 1.23 16.88 -2.51
C GLU A 65 2.41 17.03 -1.53
N ARG A 66 2.84 15.93 -0.87
CA ARG A 66 3.99 15.92 0.03
C ARG A 66 5.33 15.83 -0.69
N ALA A 67 5.40 15.01 -1.74
CA ALA A 67 6.59 14.85 -2.55
C ALA A 67 6.92 16.12 -3.39
N GLY A 68 5.93 16.97 -3.61
CA GLY A 68 6.09 18.23 -4.33
C GLY A 68 6.28 18.04 -5.85
N PRO A 69 6.57 19.14 -6.57
CA PRO A 69 6.67 19.11 -8.04
C PRO A 69 7.78 18.17 -8.53
N ASP A 70 8.92 18.12 -7.85
CA ASP A 70 10.08 17.32 -8.24
C ASP A 70 9.99 15.86 -7.80
N GLY A 71 9.02 15.50 -6.95
CA GLY A 71 8.78 14.13 -6.53
C GLY A 71 7.99 13.33 -7.56
N GLU A 72 8.28 12.04 -7.66
CA GLU A 72 7.56 11.13 -8.54
C GLU A 72 6.70 10.17 -7.71
N VAL A 73 5.41 10.03 -8.07
CA VAL A 73 4.50 9.13 -7.35
C VAL A 73 3.85 8.15 -8.32
N TYR A 74 3.86 6.90 -7.91
CA TYR A 74 3.30 5.78 -8.66
C TYR A 74 2.30 5.02 -7.80
N GLY A 75 1.30 4.42 -8.43
CA GLY A 75 0.37 3.50 -7.80
C GLY A 75 0.18 2.25 -8.64
N ILE A 76 0.23 1.09 -7.99
CA ILE A 76 -0.10 -0.19 -8.63
C ILE A 76 -1.27 -0.87 -7.90
N ASP A 77 -2.12 -1.54 -8.66
CA ASP A 77 -3.23 -2.35 -8.15
C ASP A 77 -3.52 -3.48 -9.13
N ALA A 78 -3.90 -4.65 -8.62
CA ALA A 78 -4.31 -5.78 -9.47
C ALA A 78 -5.65 -5.55 -10.16
N GLY A 79 -6.49 -4.64 -9.65
CA GLY A 79 -7.82 -4.35 -10.14
C GLY A 79 -7.82 -3.29 -11.25
N ALA A 80 -8.06 -3.69 -12.50
CA ALA A 80 -8.13 -2.77 -13.64
C ALA A 80 -9.17 -1.64 -13.42
N GLU A 81 -10.31 -1.93 -12.81
CA GLU A 81 -11.33 -0.92 -12.47
C GLU A 81 -10.82 0.12 -11.46
N MET A 82 -10.00 -0.31 -10.48
CA MET A 82 -9.37 0.58 -9.50
C MET A 82 -8.40 1.53 -10.20
N ILE A 83 -7.56 1.01 -11.09
CA ILE A 83 -6.61 1.81 -11.87
C ILE A 83 -7.33 2.81 -12.76
N GLN A 84 -8.42 2.43 -13.42
CA GLN A 84 -9.22 3.38 -14.22
C GLN A 84 -9.79 4.52 -13.36
N VAL A 85 -10.30 4.22 -12.16
CA VAL A 85 -10.79 5.25 -11.23
C VAL A 85 -9.66 6.13 -10.75
N ALA A 86 -8.49 5.57 -10.44
CA ALA A 86 -7.32 6.32 -9.99
C ALA A 86 -6.82 7.28 -11.09
N ARG A 87 -6.69 6.81 -12.35
CA ARG A 87 -6.30 7.63 -13.50
C ARG A 87 -7.26 8.81 -13.72
N LYS A 88 -8.60 8.56 -13.69
CA LYS A 88 -9.61 9.63 -13.80
C LYS A 88 -9.52 10.66 -12.67
N LYS A 89 -9.19 10.23 -11.45
CA LYS A 89 -8.99 11.17 -10.33
C LYS A 89 -7.73 12.01 -10.52
N ALA A 90 -6.62 11.41 -10.98
CA ALA A 90 -5.39 12.13 -11.26
C ALA A 90 -5.63 13.18 -12.35
N GLU A 91 -6.27 12.81 -13.45
CA GLU A 91 -6.63 13.73 -14.55
C GLU A 91 -7.48 14.90 -14.02
N LYS A 92 -8.56 14.61 -13.26
CA LYS A 92 -9.42 15.63 -12.67
C LYS A 92 -8.69 16.58 -11.71
N ALA A 93 -7.67 16.07 -11.02
CA ALA A 93 -6.85 16.84 -10.08
C ALA A 93 -5.69 17.58 -10.78
N GLY A 94 -5.48 17.39 -12.08
CA GLY A 94 -4.31 17.90 -12.80
C GLY A 94 -2.99 17.33 -12.24
N SER A 95 -3.02 16.10 -11.70
CA SER A 95 -1.88 15.47 -11.06
C SER A 95 -1.15 14.52 -12.01
N ASP A 96 0.17 14.52 -11.94
CA ASP A 96 1.07 13.67 -12.74
C ASP A 96 1.37 12.30 -12.12
N VAL A 97 0.63 11.90 -11.06
CA VAL A 97 0.71 10.56 -10.49
C VAL A 97 0.40 9.50 -11.53
N ARG A 98 1.28 8.49 -11.63
CA ARG A 98 1.16 7.42 -12.63
C ARG A 98 0.57 6.17 -12.01
N PHE A 99 -0.52 5.68 -12.61
CA PHE A 99 -1.21 4.47 -12.16
C PHE A 99 -1.15 3.38 -13.22
N GLN A 100 -0.78 2.16 -12.80
CA GLN A 100 -0.75 0.98 -13.68
C GLN A 100 -1.20 -0.29 -12.97
N ILE A 101 -1.62 -1.29 -13.74
CA ILE A 101 -1.89 -2.63 -13.22
C ILE A 101 -0.57 -3.24 -12.80
N GLY A 102 -0.55 -3.88 -11.62
CA GLY A 102 0.64 -4.56 -11.10
C GLY A 102 0.32 -5.38 -9.87
N LEU A 103 1.12 -6.41 -9.65
CA LEU A 103 1.03 -7.33 -8.51
C LEU A 103 2.11 -7.00 -7.48
N ILE A 104 1.80 -7.23 -6.20
CA ILE A 104 2.78 -7.04 -5.13
C ILE A 104 3.92 -8.05 -5.20
N GLU A 105 3.65 -9.26 -5.68
CA GLU A 105 4.62 -10.35 -5.82
C GLU A 105 5.53 -10.24 -7.05
N GLU A 106 5.26 -9.27 -7.93
CA GLU A 106 6.03 -8.94 -9.14
C GLU A 106 5.88 -7.46 -9.44
N ILE A 107 6.56 -6.61 -8.66
CA ILE A 107 6.46 -5.16 -8.78
C ILE A 107 7.19 -4.69 -10.05
N PRO A 108 6.49 -4.05 -11.03
CA PRO A 108 7.04 -3.74 -12.36
C PRO A 108 7.94 -2.49 -12.34
N PHE A 109 8.89 -2.45 -11.43
CA PHE A 109 9.87 -1.38 -11.27
C PHE A 109 11.26 -1.96 -10.98
N PRO A 110 12.34 -1.23 -11.33
CA PRO A 110 13.71 -1.68 -11.06
C PRO A 110 14.05 -1.70 -9.57
N ASP A 111 15.16 -2.36 -9.25
CA ASP A 111 15.73 -2.39 -7.91
C ASP A 111 16.10 -0.97 -7.45
N ALA A 112 16.00 -0.72 -6.15
CA ALA A 112 16.43 0.53 -5.50
C ALA A 112 15.88 1.81 -6.17
N HIS A 113 14.62 1.78 -6.55
CA HIS A 113 13.96 2.87 -7.29
C HIS A 113 13.25 3.87 -6.39
N PHE A 114 12.62 3.40 -5.30
CA PHE A 114 11.75 4.19 -4.45
C PHE A 114 12.38 4.53 -3.10
N ASP A 115 12.06 5.72 -2.62
CA ASP A 115 12.41 6.18 -1.27
C ASP A 115 11.37 5.73 -0.25
N VAL A 116 10.09 5.71 -0.67
CA VAL A 116 8.93 5.35 0.16
C VAL A 116 8.02 4.39 -0.59
N VAL A 117 7.57 3.34 0.11
CA VAL A 117 6.49 2.47 -0.35
C VAL A 117 5.36 2.50 0.66
N PHE A 118 4.12 2.60 0.18
CA PHE A 118 2.91 2.38 0.96
C PHE A 118 2.26 1.05 0.61
N SER A 119 1.60 0.44 1.60
CA SER A 119 0.62 -0.63 1.40
C SER A 119 -0.49 -0.45 2.44
N THR A 120 -1.70 -0.09 1.99
CA THR A 120 -2.79 0.25 2.92
C THR A 120 -4.04 -0.56 2.66
N PHE A 121 -4.48 -1.32 3.69
CA PHE A 121 -5.70 -2.15 3.66
C PHE A 121 -5.74 -3.12 2.47
N MET A 122 -4.62 -3.73 2.16
CA MET A 122 -4.47 -4.67 1.04
C MET A 122 -3.94 -6.03 1.50
N LEU A 123 -3.02 -6.05 2.47
CA LEU A 123 -2.32 -7.26 2.88
C LEU A 123 -3.26 -8.35 3.43
N HIS A 124 -4.35 -7.96 4.09
CA HIS A 124 -5.34 -8.91 4.62
C HIS A 124 -6.12 -9.68 3.53
N HIS A 125 -6.03 -9.25 2.28
CA HIS A 125 -6.61 -9.98 1.13
C HIS A 125 -5.70 -11.06 0.56
N LEU A 126 -4.43 -11.10 0.99
CA LEU A 126 -3.41 -11.97 0.43
C LEU A 126 -3.18 -13.21 1.31
N PRO A 127 -2.96 -14.38 0.72
CA PRO A 127 -2.38 -15.52 1.43
C PRO A 127 -0.94 -15.20 1.86
N ASP A 128 -0.43 -15.95 2.86
CA ASP A 128 0.84 -15.64 3.51
C ASP A 128 2.06 -15.77 2.59
N ASP A 129 2.01 -16.70 1.64
CA ASP A 129 3.09 -16.85 0.65
C ASP A 129 3.19 -15.66 -0.30
N LEU A 130 2.05 -15.08 -0.73
CA LEU A 130 2.02 -13.84 -1.51
C LEU A 130 2.54 -12.65 -0.69
N LYS A 131 2.17 -12.54 0.60
CA LYS A 131 2.73 -11.51 1.48
C LYS A 131 4.25 -11.61 1.56
N ARG A 132 4.80 -12.83 1.77
CA ARG A 132 6.25 -13.06 1.84
C ARG A 132 6.96 -12.68 0.54
N ARG A 133 6.39 -13.04 -0.61
CA ARG A 133 6.93 -12.64 -1.92
C ARG A 133 6.86 -11.12 -2.08
N GLY A 134 5.71 -10.53 -1.76
CA GLY A 134 5.48 -9.10 -1.86
C GLY A 134 6.44 -8.28 -1.00
N PHE A 135 6.70 -8.69 0.24
CA PHE A 135 7.68 -7.97 1.07
C PHE A 135 9.11 -8.07 0.52
N ARG A 136 9.49 -9.17 -0.14
CA ARG A 136 10.78 -9.25 -0.85
C ARG A 136 10.83 -8.30 -2.05
N GLU A 137 9.75 -8.22 -2.81
CA GLU A 137 9.64 -7.29 -3.93
C GLU A 137 9.67 -5.82 -3.46
N ILE A 138 8.94 -5.49 -2.38
CA ILE A 138 9.02 -4.16 -1.77
C ILE A 138 10.45 -3.85 -1.31
N ALA A 139 11.15 -4.80 -0.67
CA ALA A 139 12.54 -4.62 -0.26
C ALA A 139 13.47 -4.42 -1.47
N ARG A 140 13.21 -5.13 -2.58
CA ARG A 140 13.97 -5.01 -3.83
C ARG A 140 13.83 -3.62 -4.47
N VAL A 141 12.61 -3.12 -4.55
CA VAL A 141 12.36 -1.82 -5.22
C VAL A 141 12.66 -0.62 -4.33
N LEU A 142 12.76 -0.80 -3.02
CA LEU A 142 13.18 0.27 -2.11
C LEU A 142 14.69 0.51 -2.21
N LYS A 143 15.07 1.77 -2.18
CA LYS A 143 16.47 2.17 -1.99
C LYS A 143 16.98 1.67 -0.63
N PRO A 144 18.30 1.48 -0.46
CA PRO A 144 18.89 1.28 0.86
C PRO A 144 18.48 2.41 1.81
N GLY A 145 17.99 2.06 2.99
CA GLY A 145 17.41 3.02 3.93
C GLY A 145 16.03 3.58 3.54
N GLY A 146 15.49 3.18 2.40
CA GLY A 146 14.12 3.47 2.03
C GLY A 146 13.12 2.82 2.99
N ARG A 147 11.90 3.30 3.01
CA ARG A 147 10.92 2.91 4.02
C ARG A 147 9.59 2.46 3.47
N LEU A 148 9.04 1.41 4.09
CA LEU A 148 7.68 0.94 3.89
C LEU A 148 6.80 1.45 5.04
N LEU A 149 5.65 2.03 4.73
CA LEU A 149 4.57 2.22 5.68
C LEU A 149 3.39 1.34 5.29
N ALA A 150 3.14 0.31 6.08
CA ALA A 150 1.97 -0.54 5.95
C ALA A 150 0.89 -0.13 6.97
N VAL A 151 -0.37 -0.14 6.53
CA VAL A 151 -1.53 0.07 7.41
C VAL A 151 -2.51 -1.06 7.16
N ASP A 152 -2.86 -1.81 8.20
CA ASP A 152 -3.84 -2.87 8.05
C ASP A 152 -4.64 -3.10 9.35
N PHE A 153 -5.70 -3.91 9.25
CA PHE A 153 -6.59 -4.19 10.38
C PHE A 153 -5.84 -4.83 11.54
N SER A 154 -6.18 -4.39 12.77
CA SER A 154 -5.68 -4.98 14.01
C SER A 154 -6.81 -5.72 14.72
N PRO A 155 -6.82 -7.06 14.71
CA PRO A 155 -7.86 -7.86 15.36
C PRO A 155 -7.93 -7.69 16.87
N ASP A 156 -6.83 -7.23 17.51
CA ASP A 156 -6.75 -7.01 18.97
C ASP A 156 -7.41 -5.71 19.43
N ALA A 157 -7.84 -4.84 18.49
CA ALA A 157 -8.50 -3.60 18.86
C ALA A 157 -9.94 -3.88 19.30
N SER A 158 -10.20 -3.77 20.59
CA SER A 158 -11.56 -3.88 21.17
C SER A 158 -12.36 -2.62 20.87
N PHE A 159 -13.30 -2.72 19.97
CA PHE A 159 -14.20 -1.62 19.62
C PHE A 159 -15.65 -2.01 19.89
N GLY A 160 -16.36 -1.28 20.75
CA GLY A 160 -17.78 -1.35 21.03
C GLY A 160 -18.68 -1.79 19.86
N ILE A 161 -19.76 -1.10 19.59
CA ILE A 161 -20.73 -1.45 18.52
C ILE A 161 -20.09 -1.51 17.11
N PHE A 162 -19.01 -0.76 16.86
CA PHE A 162 -18.24 -0.79 15.60
C PHE A 162 -17.48 -2.12 15.37
N SER A 163 -17.27 -2.92 16.46
CA SER A 163 -16.63 -4.24 16.35
C SER A 163 -17.46 -5.24 15.55
N LEU A 164 -18.78 -5.06 15.48
CA LEU A 164 -19.65 -5.98 14.72
C LEU A 164 -19.45 -5.83 13.21
N LEU A 165 -19.23 -4.62 12.71
CA LEU A 165 -19.01 -4.36 11.28
C LEU A 165 -17.55 -4.69 10.88
N THR A 166 -16.58 -4.34 11.72
CA THR A 166 -15.17 -4.72 11.48
C THR A 166 -14.96 -6.22 11.61
N ARG A 167 -15.74 -6.92 12.45
CA ARG A 167 -15.72 -8.37 12.58
C ARG A 167 -16.10 -9.11 11.28
N PHE A 168 -16.95 -8.51 10.43
CA PHE A 168 -17.24 -9.06 9.10
C PHE A 168 -16.05 -8.95 8.15
N ILE A 169 -15.26 -7.88 8.25
CA ILE A 169 -14.09 -7.62 7.40
C ILE A 169 -12.86 -8.38 7.93
N THR A 170 -12.72 -8.45 9.26
CA THR A 170 -11.61 -9.16 9.94
C THR A 170 -11.94 -10.62 10.25
N HIS A 171 -13.08 -11.13 9.78
CA HIS A 171 -13.50 -12.51 10.05
C HIS A 171 -12.51 -13.50 9.46
N GLY A 172 -11.71 -14.09 10.33
CA GLY A 172 -10.65 -15.03 9.95
C GLY A 172 -9.22 -14.54 10.13
N LEU A 173 -8.98 -13.25 10.46
CA LEU A 173 -7.64 -12.80 10.81
C LEU A 173 -7.28 -13.27 12.23
N PRO A 174 -6.14 -13.96 12.42
CA PRO A 174 -5.68 -14.38 13.73
C PRO A 174 -5.29 -13.16 14.59
N LYS A 175 -5.34 -13.29 15.92
CA LYS A 175 -4.89 -12.22 16.83
C LYS A 175 -3.41 -11.84 16.61
N SER A 176 -2.60 -12.79 16.16
CA SER A 176 -1.19 -12.59 15.81
C SER A 176 -0.97 -11.83 14.50
N TYR A 177 -2.01 -11.52 13.73
CA TYR A 177 -1.90 -11.02 12.36
C TYR A 177 -0.89 -9.87 12.19
N ILE A 178 -0.96 -8.85 13.03
CA ILE A 178 -0.01 -7.72 12.95
C ILE A 178 1.42 -8.16 13.33
N ALA A 179 1.56 -9.03 14.33
CA ALA A 179 2.87 -9.58 14.71
C ALA A 179 3.45 -10.46 13.59
N ASP A 180 2.60 -11.24 12.92
CA ASP A 180 2.99 -12.08 11.79
C ASP A 180 3.45 -11.22 10.60
N LEU A 181 2.76 -10.11 10.28
CA LEU A 181 3.20 -9.16 9.26
C LEU A 181 4.58 -8.58 9.58
N VAL A 182 4.80 -8.16 10.83
CA VAL A 182 6.10 -7.64 11.28
C VAL A 182 7.20 -8.71 11.15
N ALA A 183 6.91 -9.96 11.51
CA ALA A 183 7.86 -11.06 11.36
C ALA A 183 8.19 -11.32 9.88
N MET A 184 7.19 -11.32 8.99
CA MET A 184 7.40 -11.47 7.55
C MET A 184 8.24 -10.32 6.97
N MET A 185 8.01 -9.07 7.39
CA MET A 185 8.81 -7.91 6.97
C MET A 185 10.27 -8.06 7.42
N ARG A 186 10.50 -8.47 8.68
CA ARG A 186 11.86 -8.68 9.19
C ARG A 186 12.60 -9.76 8.41
N ASN A 187 11.92 -10.85 8.07
CA ASN A 187 12.47 -11.93 7.24
C ASN A 187 12.76 -11.49 5.80
N ALA A 188 12.14 -10.41 5.33
CA ALA A 188 12.39 -9.81 4.02
C ALA A 188 13.47 -8.71 4.03
N GLY A 189 14.16 -8.49 5.16
CA GLY A 189 15.26 -7.52 5.25
C GLY A 189 14.81 -6.14 5.71
N PHE A 190 13.79 -6.04 6.55
CA PHE A 190 13.36 -4.79 7.16
C PHE A 190 13.64 -4.75 8.66
N SER A 191 13.99 -3.56 9.16
CA SER A 191 13.77 -3.21 10.56
C SER A 191 12.34 -2.70 10.70
N ALA A 192 11.45 -3.48 11.31
CA ALA A 192 10.01 -3.19 11.36
C ALA A 192 9.50 -3.03 12.78
N GLU A 193 8.67 -2.00 12.99
CA GLU A 193 8.02 -1.69 14.27
C GLU A 193 6.55 -1.33 14.07
N VAL A 194 5.71 -1.64 15.07
CA VAL A 194 4.32 -1.20 15.10
C VAL A 194 4.23 0.16 15.75
N VAL A 195 3.77 1.15 15.00
CA VAL A 195 3.47 2.50 15.51
C VAL A 195 1.99 2.53 15.88
N ARG A 196 1.67 2.32 17.14
CA ARG A 196 0.28 2.33 17.61
C ARG A 196 -0.29 3.74 17.61
N ALA A 197 -1.46 3.89 17.01
CA ALA A 197 -2.21 5.13 16.98
C ALA A 197 -3.53 4.99 17.75
N GLY A 198 -3.46 4.98 19.07
CA GLY A 198 -4.68 5.04 19.89
C GLY A 198 -5.55 3.78 19.86
N LYS A 199 -6.88 3.98 19.93
CA LYS A 199 -7.90 2.91 19.99
C LYS A 199 -8.47 2.56 18.59
N GLU A 200 -7.68 2.61 17.52
CA GLU A 200 -8.17 2.41 16.16
C GLU A 200 -8.15 0.92 15.77
N PRO A 201 -9.10 0.45 14.91
CA PRO A 201 -9.19 -0.95 14.49
C PRO A 201 -8.12 -1.35 13.47
N TYR A 202 -7.06 -0.59 13.35
CA TYR A 202 -5.94 -0.82 12.44
C TYR A 202 -4.62 -0.41 13.08
N ALA A 203 -3.54 -0.97 12.59
CA ALA A 203 -2.19 -0.66 13.01
C ALA A 203 -1.41 -0.01 11.87
N PHE A 204 -0.48 0.87 12.23
CA PHE A 204 0.56 1.35 11.35
C PHE A 204 1.83 0.55 11.63
N ILE A 205 2.47 0.05 10.59
CA ILE A 205 3.75 -0.64 10.66
C ILE A 205 4.74 0.16 9.85
N ARG A 206 5.75 0.71 10.50
CA ARG A 206 6.87 1.36 9.85
C ARG A 206 8.01 0.36 9.72
N ALA A 207 8.54 0.22 8.52
CA ALA A 207 9.65 -0.67 8.24
C ALA A 207 10.70 0.04 7.38
N VAL A 208 11.96 -0.06 7.77
CA VAL A 208 13.10 0.54 7.06
C VAL A 208 13.91 -0.58 6.43
N SER A 209 14.22 -0.46 5.15
CA SER A 209 15.04 -1.44 4.43
C SER A 209 16.44 -1.49 5.02
N THR A 210 16.86 -2.67 5.45
CA THR A 210 18.23 -2.96 5.94
C THR A 210 19.09 -3.65 4.88
N VAL A 211 18.55 -3.82 3.67
CA VAL A 211 19.28 -4.42 2.54
C VAL A 211 20.44 -3.50 2.19
N PRO A 212 21.69 -3.97 2.24
CA PRO A 212 22.84 -3.15 1.90
C PRO A 212 22.87 -2.80 0.41
N VAL A 213 23.51 -1.68 0.09
CA VAL A 213 23.88 -1.37 -1.29
C VAL A 213 24.85 -2.46 -1.75
N THR A 214 24.38 -3.46 -2.47
CA THR A 214 25.30 -4.33 -3.21
C THR A 214 25.88 -3.47 -4.32
N ALA A 215 27.15 -3.08 -4.18
CA ALA A 215 27.92 -2.50 -5.27
C ALA A 215 27.86 -3.49 -6.45
N ARG A 216 27.20 -3.09 -7.53
CA ARG A 216 27.29 -3.77 -8.83
C ARG A 216 28.44 -3.20 -9.62
#